data_3c1d32e5a75235b11806f125f9b071c0
#
_entry.id   3c1d32e5a75235b11806f125f9b071c0
#
_cell.length_a   1.000
_cell.length_b   1.000
_cell.length_c   1.000
_cell.angle_alpha   90.00
_cell.angle_beta   90.00
_cell.angle_gamma   90.00
#
_symmetry.space_group_name_H-M   'P 1'
#
loop_
_entity.id
_entity.type
_entity.pdbx_description
1 polymer ?
#
loop_
_entity_poly.entity_id
_entity_poly.type
_entity_poly.pdbx_seq_one_letter_code
_entity_poly.pdbx_strand_id
1 'polypeptide(L)'
;MPDGIVNLGYGAFEECSSLKSINIPQGITTIESNVFSGCSSLENINIPDNVTSIKENAFRGCMKFQEIKIPETVSSIGNWAFSSCVAIKEINWPDKVKNINDYMFDGCKQLRKVNFPKDLKSIGDSAFGE
;
A
#
# COMPACT_ATOMS: atom_id res chain seq x y z
N MET A 1 10.96 -12.42 9.26
CA MET A 1 11.02 -13.16 7.98
C MET A 1 12.48 -13.39 7.60
N PRO A 2 12.86 -14.58 7.14
CA PRO A 2 14.24 -14.81 6.70
C PRO A 2 14.66 -13.93 5.53
N ASP A 3 15.92 -13.48 5.54
CA ASP A 3 16.44 -12.55 4.53
C ASP A 3 16.55 -13.15 3.11
N GLY A 4 16.58 -14.48 3.02
CA GLY A 4 16.68 -15.15 1.72
C GLY A 4 15.38 -15.25 0.92
N ILE A 5 14.26 -14.78 1.50
CA ILE A 5 12.97 -14.82 0.80
C ILE A 5 12.95 -13.73 -0.27
N VAL A 6 12.64 -14.09 -1.50
CA VAL A 6 12.57 -13.18 -2.64
C VAL A 6 11.17 -13.02 -3.23
N ASN A 7 10.21 -13.81 -2.77
CA ASN A 7 8.82 -13.73 -3.20
C ASN A 7 7.87 -13.93 -2.04
N LEU A 8 6.81 -13.11 -2.01
CA LEU A 8 5.64 -13.34 -1.17
C LEU A 8 4.48 -13.63 -2.13
N GLY A 9 3.88 -14.79 -2.00
CA GLY A 9 2.79 -15.18 -2.90
C GLY A 9 1.52 -14.36 -2.69
N TYR A 10 0.59 -14.48 -3.63
CA TYR A 10 -0.74 -13.89 -3.54
C TYR A 10 -1.37 -14.19 -2.18
N GLY A 11 -1.86 -13.14 -1.51
CA GLY A 11 -2.55 -13.29 -0.24
C GLY A 11 -1.75 -13.91 0.90
N ALA A 12 -0.41 -13.91 0.84
CA ALA A 12 0.42 -14.63 1.82
C ALA A 12 0.09 -14.32 3.28
N PHE A 13 -0.32 -13.09 3.59
CA PHE A 13 -0.73 -12.66 4.93
C PHE A 13 -2.16 -12.13 4.96
N GLU A 14 -2.96 -12.49 3.96
CA GLU A 14 -4.35 -12.04 3.87
C GLU A 14 -5.13 -12.39 5.14
N GLU A 15 -5.90 -11.42 5.65
CA GLU A 15 -6.72 -11.56 6.86
C GLU A 15 -5.94 -11.90 8.14
N CYS A 16 -4.62 -11.66 8.16
CA CYS A 16 -3.83 -11.82 9.39
C CYS A 16 -4.15 -10.69 10.38
N SER A 17 -5.34 -10.75 10.97
CA SER A 17 -5.91 -9.67 11.78
C SER A 17 -5.19 -9.41 13.10
N SER A 18 -4.31 -10.31 13.54
CA SER A 18 -3.49 -10.14 14.76
C SER A 18 -2.06 -9.68 14.47
N LEU A 19 -1.67 -9.59 13.20
CA LEU A 19 -0.33 -9.16 12.81
C LEU A 19 -0.19 -7.66 13.07
N LYS A 20 0.77 -7.27 13.92
CA LYS A 20 0.98 -5.87 14.30
C LYS A 20 2.11 -5.20 13.55
N SER A 21 3.14 -5.96 13.19
CA SER A 21 4.27 -5.43 12.44
C SER A 21 4.92 -6.53 11.62
N ILE A 22 5.58 -6.13 10.55
CA ILE A 22 6.33 -7.06 9.70
C ILE A 22 7.45 -6.30 8.98
N ASN A 23 8.62 -6.93 8.90
CA ASN A 23 9.74 -6.44 8.11
C ASN A 23 9.83 -7.28 6.83
N ILE A 24 9.62 -6.65 5.71
CA ILE A 24 9.70 -7.31 4.40
C ILE A 24 11.17 -7.44 4.01
N PRO A 25 11.64 -8.64 3.63
CA PRO A 25 13.05 -8.83 3.23
C PRO A 25 13.46 -7.96 2.04
N GLN A 26 14.73 -7.55 2.01
CA GLN A 26 15.26 -6.68 0.96
C GLN A 26 15.22 -7.28 -0.44
N GLY A 27 15.13 -8.60 -0.56
CA GLY A 27 15.02 -9.27 -1.86
C GLY A 27 13.65 -9.17 -2.52
N ILE A 28 12.64 -8.67 -1.81
CA ILE A 28 11.28 -8.53 -2.36
C ILE A 28 11.23 -7.30 -3.27
N THR A 29 10.79 -7.51 -4.51
CA THR A 29 10.65 -6.42 -5.50
C THR A 29 9.19 -6.10 -5.82
N THR A 30 8.27 -6.99 -5.47
CA THR A 30 6.84 -6.82 -5.71
C THR A 30 6.05 -7.18 -4.46
N ILE A 31 5.15 -6.29 -4.05
CA ILE A 31 4.12 -6.62 -3.07
C ILE A 31 2.93 -7.15 -3.87
N GLU A 32 2.72 -8.45 -3.84
CA GLU A 32 1.70 -9.12 -4.63
C GLU A 32 0.28 -8.77 -4.18
N SER A 33 -0.68 -9.13 -5.02
CA SER A 33 -2.09 -8.86 -4.74
C SER A 33 -2.53 -9.49 -3.44
N ASN A 34 -3.28 -8.75 -2.65
CA ASN A 34 -3.89 -9.19 -1.39
C ASN A 34 -2.91 -9.58 -0.28
N VAL A 35 -1.61 -9.39 -0.43
CA VAL A 35 -0.63 -9.91 0.56
C VAL A 35 -0.96 -9.47 1.98
N PHE A 36 -1.34 -8.21 2.19
CA PHE A 36 -1.68 -7.70 3.52
C PHE A 36 -3.14 -7.25 3.62
N SER A 37 -3.98 -7.69 2.69
CA SER A 37 -5.40 -7.36 2.72
C SER A 37 -6.02 -7.87 4.02
N GLY A 38 -6.77 -7.01 4.71
CA GLY A 38 -7.43 -7.40 5.96
C GLY A 38 -6.52 -7.50 7.18
N CYS A 39 -5.26 -7.10 7.08
CA CYS A 39 -4.36 -7.05 8.23
C CYS A 39 -4.75 -5.87 9.14
N SER A 40 -5.90 -5.99 9.81
CA SER A 40 -6.54 -4.90 10.52
C SER A 40 -5.80 -4.38 11.75
N SER A 41 -4.84 -5.15 12.27
CA SER A 41 -4.00 -4.72 13.41
C SER A 41 -2.62 -4.24 13.00
N LEU A 42 -2.28 -4.29 11.71
CA LEU A 42 -0.94 -3.93 11.24
C LEU A 42 -0.73 -2.42 11.41
N GLU A 43 0.21 -2.07 12.27
CA GLU A 43 0.53 -0.67 12.62
C GLU A 43 1.76 -0.18 11.88
N ASN A 44 2.72 -1.06 11.67
CA ASN A 44 4.01 -0.73 11.08
C ASN A 44 4.39 -1.72 10.01
N ILE A 45 4.88 -1.20 8.91
CA ILE A 45 5.47 -2.00 7.85
C ILE A 45 6.67 -1.27 7.29
N ASN A 46 7.73 -2.00 7.02
CA ASN A 46 8.90 -1.47 6.35
C ASN A 46 8.96 -2.05 4.94
N ILE A 47 8.61 -1.23 3.96
CA ILE A 47 8.67 -1.61 2.54
C ILE A 47 10.10 -1.37 2.07
N PRO A 48 10.82 -2.41 1.61
CA PRO A 48 12.21 -2.22 1.18
C PRO A 48 12.34 -1.37 -0.08
N ASP A 49 13.47 -0.69 -0.20
CA ASP A 49 13.76 0.20 -1.33
C ASP A 49 13.90 -0.51 -2.68
N ASN A 50 13.90 -1.85 -2.67
CA ASN A 50 13.92 -2.64 -3.90
C ASN A 50 12.53 -2.87 -4.50
N VAL A 51 11.46 -2.52 -3.78
CA VAL A 51 10.09 -2.72 -4.27
C VAL A 51 9.80 -1.72 -5.39
N THR A 52 9.36 -2.25 -6.53
CA THR A 52 9.01 -1.46 -7.70
C THR A 52 7.52 -1.48 -8.02
N SER A 53 6.78 -2.44 -7.46
CA SER A 53 5.36 -2.62 -7.75
C SER A 53 4.60 -3.03 -6.51
N ILE A 54 3.45 -2.40 -6.29
CA ILE A 54 2.46 -2.76 -5.29
C ILE A 54 1.19 -3.13 -6.06
N LYS A 55 0.70 -4.34 -5.88
CA LYS A 55 -0.41 -4.88 -6.66
C LYS A 55 -1.76 -4.58 -6.02
N GLU A 56 -2.82 -5.06 -6.70
CA GLU A 56 -4.21 -4.84 -6.32
C GLU A 56 -4.50 -5.31 -4.88
N ASN A 57 -5.25 -4.52 -4.13
CA ASN A 57 -5.66 -4.83 -2.74
C ASN A 57 -4.52 -5.07 -1.75
N ALA A 58 -3.28 -4.75 -2.08
CA ALA A 58 -2.12 -5.15 -1.26
C ALA A 58 -2.24 -4.77 0.22
N PHE A 59 -2.78 -3.58 0.51
CA PHE A 59 -2.96 -3.08 1.87
C PHE A 59 -4.42 -2.74 2.20
N ARG A 60 -5.35 -3.28 1.45
CA ARG A 60 -6.77 -3.02 1.67
C ARG A 60 -7.17 -3.42 3.09
N GLY A 61 -7.83 -2.53 3.81
CA GLY A 61 -8.31 -2.83 5.16
C GLY A 61 -7.22 -2.84 6.24
N CYS A 62 -6.05 -2.29 5.98
CA CYS A 62 -5.03 -2.09 7.00
C CYS A 62 -5.42 -0.86 7.83
N MET A 63 -6.32 -1.07 8.78
CA MET A 63 -7.06 0.01 9.46
C MET A 63 -6.23 0.81 10.46
N LYS A 64 -5.05 0.33 10.83
CA LYS A 64 -4.23 0.98 11.87
C LYS A 64 -3.03 1.74 11.36
N PHE A 65 -2.74 1.72 10.06
CA PHE A 65 -1.69 2.57 9.50
C PHE A 65 -2.09 4.04 9.68
N GLN A 66 -1.27 4.82 10.36
CA GLN A 66 -1.42 6.29 10.41
C GLN A 66 -0.64 6.96 9.30
N GLU A 67 0.47 6.38 8.95
CA GLU A 67 1.30 6.80 7.82
C GLU A 67 1.93 5.58 7.17
N ILE A 68 2.27 5.67 5.92
CA ILE A 68 3.02 4.65 5.21
C ILE A 68 4.05 5.33 4.32
N LYS A 69 5.27 4.81 4.35
CA LYS A 69 6.34 5.28 3.49
C LYS A 69 6.44 4.38 2.26
N ILE A 70 6.07 4.92 1.12
CA ILE A 70 6.20 4.22 -0.16
C ILE A 70 7.55 4.59 -0.77
N PRO A 71 8.43 3.61 -1.06
CA PRO A 71 9.73 3.91 -1.65
C PRO A 71 9.61 4.62 -3.00
N GLU A 72 10.53 5.51 -3.30
CA GLU A 72 10.56 6.22 -4.59
C GLU A 72 10.84 5.30 -5.78
N THR A 73 11.28 4.08 -5.52
CA THR A 73 11.47 3.05 -6.55
C THR A 73 10.16 2.50 -7.11
N VAL A 74 9.05 2.66 -6.37
CA VAL A 74 7.74 2.16 -6.79
C VAL A 74 7.26 2.94 -8.01
N SER A 75 6.91 2.23 -9.08
CA SER A 75 6.43 2.80 -10.33
C SER A 75 4.99 2.42 -10.69
N SER A 76 4.40 1.47 -9.95
CA SER A 76 3.00 1.11 -10.14
C SER A 76 2.35 0.70 -8.84
N ILE A 77 1.08 1.11 -8.65
CA ILE A 77 0.26 0.76 -7.49
C ILE A 77 -1.12 0.39 -8.02
N GLY A 78 -1.60 -0.80 -7.67
CA GLY A 78 -2.84 -1.36 -8.22
C GLY A 78 -4.11 -0.79 -7.60
N ASN A 79 -5.25 -1.14 -8.19
CA ASN A 79 -6.58 -0.74 -7.71
C ASN A 79 -6.79 -1.20 -6.26
N TRP A 80 -7.50 -0.42 -5.47
CA TRP A 80 -7.86 -0.76 -4.08
C TRP A 80 -6.67 -0.89 -3.13
N ALA A 81 -5.44 -0.54 -3.54
CA ALA A 81 -4.25 -0.86 -2.76
C ALA A 81 -4.29 -0.35 -1.32
N PHE A 82 -4.90 0.81 -1.07
CA PHE A 82 -5.04 1.42 0.26
C PHE A 82 -6.49 1.64 0.66
N SER A 83 -7.43 0.98 -0.03
CA SER A 83 -8.85 1.10 0.30
C SER A 83 -9.09 0.69 1.75
N SER A 84 -9.96 1.42 2.44
CA SER A 84 -10.33 1.19 3.84
C SER A 84 -9.17 1.26 4.84
N CYS A 85 -8.11 1.95 4.50
CA CYS A 85 -7.04 2.30 5.43
C CYS A 85 -7.48 3.54 6.21
N VAL A 86 -8.41 3.34 7.14
CA VAL A 86 -9.17 4.44 7.78
C VAL A 86 -8.33 5.37 8.66
N ALA A 87 -7.17 4.92 9.13
CA ALA A 87 -6.32 5.71 10.01
C ALA A 87 -5.26 6.53 9.27
N ILE A 88 -5.03 6.31 7.98
CA ILE A 88 -4.02 7.05 7.22
C ILE A 88 -4.42 8.52 7.13
N LYS A 89 -3.53 9.40 7.58
CA LYS A 89 -3.73 10.86 7.58
C LYS A 89 -2.97 11.54 6.45
N GLU A 90 -1.80 11.05 6.15
CA GLU A 90 -0.91 11.60 5.14
C GLU A 90 -0.22 10.49 4.37
N ILE A 91 0.05 10.74 3.11
CA ILE A 91 0.81 9.82 2.28
C ILE A 91 1.70 10.61 1.31
N ASN A 92 2.97 10.21 1.22
CA ASN A 92 3.90 10.75 0.24
C ASN A 92 3.88 9.84 -0.98
N TRP A 93 3.32 10.34 -2.07
CA TRP A 93 3.14 9.57 -3.30
C TRP A 93 4.44 9.55 -4.11
N PRO A 94 4.91 8.38 -4.56
CA PRO A 94 6.14 8.32 -5.36
C PRO A 94 5.97 9.00 -6.72
N ASP A 95 6.98 9.76 -7.14
CA ASP A 95 6.91 10.56 -8.36
C ASP A 95 6.71 9.75 -9.64
N LYS A 96 7.13 8.48 -9.62
CA LYS A 96 6.99 7.61 -10.78
C LYS A 96 5.56 7.11 -11.00
N VAL A 97 4.70 7.18 -9.99
CA VAL A 97 3.32 6.70 -10.10
C VAL A 97 2.45 7.86 -10.55
N LYS A 98 2.16 7.90 -11.86
CA LYS A 98 1.46 9.01 -12.51
C LYS A 98 -0.06 8.84 -12.54
N ASN A 99 -0.56 7.72 -12.07
CA ASN A 99 -1.99 7.41 -12.08
C ASN A 99 -2.44 7.00 -10.70
N ILE A 100 -3.51 7.61 -10.23
CA ILE A 100 -4.22 7.14 -9.05
C ILE A 100 -5.31 6.21 -9.56
N ASN A 101 -5.17 4.93 -9.30
CA ASN A 101 -6.08 3.92 -9.84
C ASN A 101 -7.41 3.90 -9.09
N ASP A 102 -8.35 3.09 -9.60
CA ASP A 102 -9.71 3.03 -9.07
C ASP A 102 -9.72 2.60 -7.61
N TYR A 103 -10.54 3.28 -6.82
CA TYR A 103 -10.78 2.99 -5.41
C TYR A 103 -9.51 3.01 -4.54
N MET A 104 -8.45 3.67 -5.01
CA MET A 104 -7.15 3.67 -4.33
C MET A 104 -7.26 4.01 -2.84
N PHE A 105 -7.99 5.07 -2.51
CA PHE A 105 -8.17 5.57 -1.15
C PHE A 105 -9.64 5.56 -0.72
N ASP A 106 -10.44 4.70 -1.35
CA ASP A 106 -11.85 4.55 -0.98
C ASP A 106 -11.95 4.18 0.51
N GLY A 107 -12.75 4.87 1.26
CA GLY A 107 -12.90 4.62 2.69
C GLY A 107 -11.76 5.10 3.57
N CYS A 108 -10.78 5.81 3.04
CA CYS A 108 -9.71 6.41 3.84
C CYS A 108 -10.19 7.69 4.53
N LYS A 109 -11.02 7.51 5.56
CA LYS A 109 -11.82 8.60 6.17
C LYS A 109 -11.02 9.70 6.84
N GLN A 110 -9.77 9.42 7.24
CA GLN A 110 -8.92 10.42 7.91
C GLN A 110 -7.86 11.01 6.99
N LEU A 111 -7.81 10.58 5.73
CA LEU A 111 -6.82 11.09 4.77
C LEU A 111 -7.07 12.56 4.47
N ARG A 112 -6.06 13.39 4.74
CA ARG A 112 -6.16 14.85 4.60
C ARG A 112 -5.04 15.47 3.76
N LYS A 113 -3.98 14.70 3.47
CA LYS A 113 -2.86 15.22 2.71
C LYS A 113 -2.20 14.14 1.88
N VAL A 114 -2.11 14.38 0.57
CA VAL A 114 -1.36 13.55 -0.36
C VAL A 114 -0.48 14.45 -1.21
N ASN A 115 0.82 14.17 -1.23
CA ASN A 115 1.77 14.92 -2.04
C ASN A 115 1.90 14.23 -3.40
N PHE A 116 1.09 14.64 -4.37
CA PHE A 116 1.13 14.08 -5.72
C PHE A 116 2.26 14.67 -6.56
N PRO A 117 2.80 13.92 -7.54
CA PRO A 117 3.72 14.48 -8.52
C PRO A 117 3.02 15.56 -9.36
N LYS A 118 3.79 16.57 -9.81
CA LYS A 118 3.26 17.69 -10.60
C LYS A 118 2.68 17.24 -11.94
N ASP A 119 3.17 16.14 -12.48
CA ASP A 119 2.76 15.60 -13.77
C ASP A 119 1.82 14.40 -13.62
N LEU A 120 1.04 14.35 -12.54
CA LEU A 120 0.00 13.36 -12.37
C LEU A 120 -0.94 13.36 -13.57
N LYS A 121 -1.21 12.19 -14.14
CA LYS A 121 -1.94 12.06 -15.41
C LYS A 121 -3.42 11.72 -15.23
N SER A 122 -3.75 10.91 -14.22
CA SER A 122 -5.13 10.48 -14.05
C SER A 122 -5.47 10.16 -12.61
N ILE A 123 -6.75 10.29 -12.31
CA ILE A 123 -7.36 9.86 -11.04
C ILE A 123 -8.54 8.98 -11.43
N GLY A 124 -8.52 7.74 -10.98
CA GLY A 124 -9.52 6.74 -11.32
C GLY A 124 -10.87 6.90 -10.61
N ASP A 125 -11.78 6.00 -10.93
CA ASP A 125 -13.13 6.01 -10.37
C ASP A 125 -13.12 5.79 -8.86
N SER A 126 -13.86 6.61 -8.13
CA SER A 126 -13.98 6.54 -6.68
C SER A 126 -12.64 6.46 -5.94
N ALA A 127 -11.59 7.02 -6.53
CA ALA A 127 -10.25 6.96 -5.92
C ALA A 127 -10.20 7.53 -4.51
N PHE A 128 -11.07 8.48 -4.20
CA PHE A 128 -11.22 9.09 -2.88
C PHE A 128 -12.65 8.96 -2.36
N GLY A 129 -13.34 7.88 -2.73
CA GLY A 129 -14.70 7.62 -2.30
C GLY A 129 -14.80 7.53 -0.77
N GLU A 130 -15.90 8.04 -0.20
CA GLU A 130 -16.13 7.99 1.23
C GLU A 130 -14.96 8.59 2.04
#